data_a7b0389f800df688757b35143622d2c6
#
_entry.id   a7b0389f800df688757b35143622d2c6
#
_cell.length_a   1.000
_cell.length_b   1.000
_cell.length_c   1.000
_cell.angle_alpha   90.00
_cell.angle_beta   90.00
_cell.angle_gamma   90.00
#
_symmetry.space_group_name_H-M   'P 1'
#
loop_
_entity.id
_entity.type
_entity.pdbx_description
1 polymer ?
#
loop_
_entity_poly.entity_id
_entity_poly.type
_entity_poly.pdbx_seq_one_letter_code
_entity_poly.pdbx_strand_id
1 'polypeptide(L)'
;MTSYTEVIQDGMIRLLKSGKLTSASATAFSLSPEMLNEVNADMASYRERIVLRQQEISNNPGIIRRLGVIAMNGMIEADIYGNVNSTHVMGSRIQNGFGGSGDFARNGYLSILMAPSSAKKGTISTIVPMVSHVDHTEHDTQVLVTEQGLANLRGLSPKERAKLVIEKCAAPEYKPLLQDYLARSEQFSYRRHTPHLLTESLGWHSRFLRTGNMRPREES
;
A
#
# COMPACT_ATOMS: atom_id res chain seq x y z
N MET A 1 6.28 -5.03 -22.55
CA MET A 1 6.65 -5.24 -21.14
C MET A 1 6.41 -6.69 -20.77
N THR A 2 7.11 -7.20 -19.75
CA THR A 2 6.85 -8.49 -19.10
C THR A 2 6.40 -8.26 -17.66
N SER A 3 5.58 -9.14 -17.11
CA SER A 3 5.18 -9.13 -15.70
C SER A 3 5.83 -10.30 -14.97
N TYR A 4 6.30 -10.02 -13.76
CA TYR A 4 6.76 -11.00 -12.79
C TYR A 4 6.09 -10.66 -11.46
N THR A 5 5.20 -11.51 -10.99
CA THR A 5 4.31 -11.22 -9.85
C THR A 5 3.98 -12.50 -9.07
N GLU A 6 3.40 -12.37 -7.90
CA GLU A 6 2.80 -13.49 -7.18
C GLU A 6 1.45 -13.88 -7.79
N VAL A 7 0.59 -12.89 -8.08
CA VAL A 7 -0.80 -13.12 -8.51
C VAL A 7 -1.13 -12.29 -9.75
N ILE A 8 -1.71 -12.96 -10.75
CA ILE A 8 -2.27 -12.28 -11.93
C ILE A 8 -3.71 -11.85 -11.63
N GLN A 9 -3.96 -10.56 -11.82
CA GLN A 9 -5.27 -9.92 -11.66
C GLN A 9 -5.83 -9.46 -13.01
N ASP A 10 -7.12 -9.05 -13.05
CA ASP A 10 -7.82 -8.59 -14.25
C ASP A 10 -7.04 -7.56 -15.07
N GLY A 11 -6.38 -6.61 -14.38
CA GLY A 11 -5.59 -5.57 -15.05
C GLY A 11 -4.47 -6.14 -15.92
N MET A 12 -3.82 -7.23 -15.48
CA MET A 12 -2.75 -7.88 -16.25
C MET A 12 -3.30 -8.63 -17.46
N ILE A 13 -4.46 -9.28 -17.34
CA ILE A 13 -5.13 -9.92 -18.48
C ILE A 13 -5.49 -8.87 -19.53
N ARG A 14 -6.03 -7.72 -19.12
CA ARG A 14 -6.31 -6.60 -20.05
C ARG A 14 -5.06 -6.06 -20.75
N LEU A 15 -3.92 -5.99 -20.03
CA LEU A 15 -2.64 -5.59 -20.61
C LEU A 15 -2.10 -6.63 -21.58
N LEU A 16 -2.26 -7.94 -21.31
CA LEU A 16 -1.94 -9.02 -22.23
C LEU A 16 -2.79 -8.94 -23.50
N LYS A 17 -4.10 -8.72 -23.37
CA LYS A 17 -5.01 -8.56 -24.53
C LYS A 17 -4.63 -7.39 -25.40
N SER A 18 -4.32 -6.26 -24.80
CA SER A 18 -3.93 -5.05 -25.54
C SER A 18 -2.52 -5.12 -26.16
N GLY A 19 -1.75 -6.20 -25.93
CA GLY A 19 -0.38 -6.34 -26.40
C GLY A 19 0.65 -5.48 -25.65
N LYS A 20 0.23 -4.67 -24.68
CA LYS A 20 1.14 -3.86 -23.84
C LYS A 20 2.00 -4.74 -22.95
N LEU A 21 1.47 -5.88 -22.52
CA LEU A 21 2.19 -6.93 -21.83
C LEU A 21 2.39 -8.10 -22.78
N THR A 22 3.64 -8.54 -22.95
CA THR A 22 3.98 -9.67 -23.84
C THR A 22 3.88 -11.02 -23.14
N SER A 23 4.24 -11.06 -21.86
CA SER A 23 4.15 -12.28 -21.05
C SER A 23 3.99 -11.95 -19.57
N ALA A 24 3.45 -12.89 -18.80
CA ALA A 24 3.30 -12.81 -17.36
C ALA A 24 3.76 -14.10 -16.68
N SER A 25 4.48 -13.99 -15.58
CA SER A 25 4.88 -15.10 -14.71
C SER A 25 4.33 -14.86 -13.30
N ALA A 26 3.66 -15.85 -12.73
CA ALA A 26 3.02 -15.76 -11.41
C ALA A 26 2.89 -17.13 -10.74
N THR A 27 2.38 -17.14 -9.50
CA THR A 27 2.00 -18.36 -8.78
C THR A 27 0.54 -18.72 -9.05
N ALA A 28 -0.35 -17.72 -9.11
CA ALA A 28 -1.79 -17.94 -9.16
C ALA A 28 -2.53 -16.85 -9.93
N PHE A 29 -3.81 -17.11 -10.17
CA PHE A 29 -4.78 -16.13 -10.62
C PHE A 29 -5.66 -15.66 -9.46
N SER A 30 -6.01 -14.36 -9.47
CA SER A 30 -7.08 -13.77 -8.67
C SER A 30 -7.90 -12.88 -9.59
N LEU A 31 -8.80 -13.48 -10.35
CA LEU A 31 -9.60 -12.85 -11.38
C LEU A 31 -11.05 -12.70 -10.91
N SER A 32 -11.70 -11.65 -11.42
CA SER A 32 -13.18 -11.57 -11.31
C SER A 32 -13.84 -12.75 -12.03
N PRO A 33 -15.07 -13.12 -11.65
CA PRO A 33 -15.80 -14.19 -12.33
C PRO A 33 -15.91 -13.96 -13.84
N GLU A 34 -16.13 -12.74 -14.27
CA GLU A 34 -16.23 -12.34 -15.68
C GLU A 34 -14.91 -12.57 -16.42
N MET A 35 -13.80 -12.11 -15.82
CA MET A 35 -12.47 -12.26 -16.42
C MET A 35 -12.02 -13.72 -16.43
N LEU A 36 -12.36 -14.50 -15.39
CA LEU A 36 -12.08 -15.94 -15.35
C LEU A 36 -12.80 -16.68 -16.47
N ASN A 37 -14.08 -16.39 -16.68
CA ASN A 37 -14.86 -16.98 -17.78
C ASN A 37 -14.26 -16.61 -19.14
N GLU A 38 -13.83 -15.37 -19.33
CA GLU A 38 -13.18 -14.93 -20.57
C GLU A 38 -11.86 -15.68 -20.81
N VAL A 39 -11.00 -15.79 -19.80
CA VAL A 39 -9.71 -16.51 -19.90
C VAL A 39 -9.94 -17.97 -20.19
N ASN A 40 -10.92 -18.61 -19.55
CA ASN A 40 -11.26 -20.02 -19.79
C ASN A 40 -11.79 -20.25 -21.21
N ALA A 41 -12.57 -19.33 -21.74
CA ALA A 41 -13.11 -19.43 -23.10
C ALA A 41 -12.05 -19.36 -24.21
N ASP A 42 -10.92 -18.68 -23.95
CA ASP A 42 -9.81 -18.51 -24.89
C ASP A 42 -8.45 -18.83 -24.25
N MET A 43 -8.38 -19.92 -23.50
CA MET A 43 -7.16 -20.36 -22.82
C MET A 43 -5.96 -20.53 -23.78
N ALA A 44 -6.23 -20.90 -25.02
CA ALA A 44 -5.20 -21.10 -26.05
C ALA A 44 -4.37 -19.82 -26.27
N SER A 45 -5.01 -18.66 -26.30
CA SER A 45 -4.35 -17.34 -26.49
C SER A 45 -3.44 -16.93 -25.33
N TYR A 46 -3.67 -17.50 -24.13
CA TYR A 46 -2.89 -17.19 -22.94
C TYR A 46 -1.80 -18.19 -22.63
N ARG A 47 -1.94 -19.45 -23.09
CA ARG A 47 -1.08 -20.58 -22.73
C ARG A 47 0.40 -20.34 -22.99
N GLU A 48 0.75 -19.68 -24.08
CA GLU A 48 2.15 -19.38 -24.44
C GLU A 48 2.69 -18.11 -23.78
N ARG A 49 1.81 -17.32 -23.18
CA ARG A 49 2.13 -15.99 -22.64
C ARG A 49 2.09 -15.91 -21.12
N ILE A 50 1.50 -16.91 -20.46
CA ILE A 50 1.40 -17.00 -19.00
C ILE A 50 2.13 -18.24 -18.51
N VAL A 51 3.00 -18.05 -17.53
CA VAL A 51 3.70 -19.15 -16.85
C VAL A 51 3.36 -19.11 -15.36
N LEU A 52 2.75 -20.17 -14.87
CA LEU A 52 2.55 -20.36 -13.43
C LEU A 52 3.74 -21.11 -12.84
N ARG A 53 4.23 -20.64 -11.72
CA ARG A 53 5.38 -21.17 -10.99
C ARG A 53 5.04 -21.38 -9.53
N GLN A 54 5.84 -22.18 -8.87
CA GLN A 54 5.79 -22.33 -7.41
C GLN A 54 6.09 -20.98 -6.73
N GLN A 55 5.52 -20.75 -5.57
CA GLN A 55 5.62 -19.48 -4.84
C GLN A 55 7.07 -19.14 -4.48
N GLU A 56 7.87 -20.12 -4.08
CA GLU A 56 9.28 -19.96 -3.77
C GLU A 56 10.13 -19.48 -4.96
N ILE A 57 9.62 -19.60 -6.19
CA ILE A 57 10.23 -19.01 -7.37
C ILE A 57 9.65 -17.61 -7.62
N SER A 58 8.32 -17.48 -7.66
CA SER A 58 7.66 -16.20 -7.93
C SER A 58 7.97 -15.13 -6.89
N ASN A 59 8.13 -15.51 -5.62
CA ASN A 59 8.46 -14.61 -4.51
C ASN A 59 9.94 -14.65 -4.13
N ASN A 60 10.80 -15.24 -4.98
CA ASN A 60 12.23 -15.34 -4.67
C ASN A 60 12.92 -13.96 -4.66
N PRO A 61 13.45 -13.50 -3.51
CA PRO A 61 14.10 -12.19 -3.40
C PRO A 61 15.24 -11.99 -4.38
N GLY A 62 16.04 -13.04 -4.62
CA GLY A 62 17.17 -13.00 -5.54
C GLY A 62 16.75 -12.85 -7.00
N ILE A 63 15.64 -13.48 -7.40
CA ILE A 63 15.10 -13.36 -8.76
C ILE A 63 14.48 -11.97 -8.94
N ILE A 64 13.65 -11.52 -7.99
CA ILE A 64 13.02 -10.18 -8.01
C ILE A 64 14.09 -9.09 -8.20
N ARG A 65 15.18 -9.19 -7.44
CA ARG A 65 16.30 -8.23 -7.50
C ARG A 65 17.01 -8.26 -8.85
N ARG A 66 17.31 -9.45 -9.38
CA ARG A 66 18.01 -9.60 -10.68
C ARG A 66 17.19 -9.14 -11.85
N LEU A 67 15.87 -9.28 -11.79
CA LEU A 67 14.95 -8.80 -12.83
C LEU A 67 14.74 -7.29 -12.78
N GLY A 68 15.12 -6.61 -11.71
CA GLY A 68 14.88 -5.18 -11.55
C GLY A 68 13.39 -4.84 -11.52
N VAL A 69 12.60 -5.62 -10.79
CA VAL A 69 11.13 -5.50 -10.75
C VAL A 69 10.70 -4.14 -10.21
N ILE A 70 9.79 -3.48 -10.91
CA ILE A 70 9.00 -2.36 -10.36
C ILE A 70 7.82 -2.99 -9.62
N ALA A 71 7.93 -3.06 -8.29
CA ALA A 71 6.96 -3.70 -7.43
C ALA A 71 5.78 -2.76 -7.14
N MET A 72 4.56 -3.27 -7.30
CA MET A 72 3.32 -2.55 -7.01
C MET A 72 2.48 -3.39 -6.07
N ASN A 73 2.30 -2.94 -4.83
CA ASN A 73 1.54 -3.66 -3.79
C ASN A 73 0.43 -2.79 -3.22
N GLY A 74 -0.67 -3.44 -2.83
CA GLY A 74 -1.73 -2.80 -2.07
C GLY A 74 -1.33 -2.57 -0.61
N MET A 75 -1.99 -1.61 0.03
CA MET A 75 -1.89 -1.37 1.47
C MET A 75 -3.27 -1.12 2.07
N ILE A 76 -3.41 -1.31 3.38
CA ILE A 76 -4.61 -0.93 4.15
C ILE A 76 -4.46 0.50 4.67
N GLU A 77 -3.30 0.79 5.27
CA GLU A 77 -2.97 2.12 5.79
C GLU A 77 -1.46 2.37 5.76
N ALA A 78 -1.07 3.63 5.72
CA ALA A 78 0.30 4.09 5.91
C ALA A 78 0.34 5.22 6.94
N ASP A 79 1.38 5.27 7.77
CA ASP A 79 1.57 6.43 8.62
C ASP A 79 2.34 7.55 7.91
N ILE A 80 2.37 8.71 8.56
CA ILE A 80 3.01 9.91 8.03
C ILE A 80 4.51 9.74 7.77
N TYR A 81 5.18 8.75 8.38
CA TYR A 81 6.61 8.48 8.19
C TYR A 81 6.92 7.41 7.16
N GLY A 82 5.88 6.66 6.73
CA GLY A 82 6.01 5.64 5.69
C GLY A 82 6.08 4.21 6.20
N ASN A 83 5.73 3.93 7.48
CA ASN A 83 5.40 2.57 7.87
C ASN A 83 4.06 2.19 7.26
N VAL A 84 3.92 0.93 6.84
CA VAL A 84 2.73 0.46 6.11
C VAL A 84 2.19 -0.81 6.73
N ASN A 85 0.87 -0.84 6.87
CA ASN A 85 0.06 -1.98 7.23
C ASN A 85 -0.69 -2.47 5.98
N SER A 86 -0.50 -3.72 5.63
CA SER A 86 -1.14 -4.37 4.48
C SER A 86 -2.00 -5.58 4.86
N THR A 87 -2.07 -5.93 6.14
CA THR A 87 -2.72 -7.17 6.61
C THR A 87 -3.83 -6.98 7.62
N HIS A 88 -3.76 -5.98 8.51
CA HIS A 88 -4.66 -5.83 9.65
C HIS A 88 -5.58 -4.62 9.54
N VAL A 89 -6.85 -4.81 9.85
CA VAL A 89 -7.84 -3.73 10.00
C VAL A 89 -7.98 -3.39 11.48
N MET A 90 -7.81 -2.10 11.81
CA MET A 90 -7.91 -1.57 13.20
C MET A 90 -7.00 -2.33 14.18
N GLY A 91 -5.84 -2.75 13.73
CA GLY A 91 -4.77 -3.35 14.52
C GLY A 91 -4.94 -4.80 14.95
N SER A 92 -6.18 -5.27 15.05
CA SER A 92 -6.45 -6.58 15.67
C SER A 92 -7.04 -7.62 14.72
N ARG A 93 -7.71 -7.18 13.67
CA ARG A 93 -8.40 -8.08 12.73
C ARG A 93 -7.55 -8.31 11.49
N ILE A 94 -7.02 -9.50 11.33
CA ILE A 94 -6.36 -9.89 10.08
C ILE A 94 -7.41 -9.93 8.95
N GLN A 95 -7.11 -9.26 7.84
CA GLN A 95 -7.95 -9.25 6.64
C GLN A 95 -7.41 -10.21 5.59
N ASN A 96 -6.10 -10.25 5.42
CA ASN A 96 -5.40 -11.11 4.46
C ASN A 96 -4.00 -11.41 4.98
N GLY A 97 -3.39 -12.47 4.44
CA GLY A 97 -1.99 -12.78 4.71
C GLY A 97 -1.04 -11.76 4.10
N PHE A 98 0.21 -11.77 4.53
CA PHE A 98 1.25 -10.88 4.04
C PHE A 98 1.64 -11.18 2.58
N GLY A 99 1.57 -12.48 2.16
CA GLY A 99 1.97 -12.92 0.83
C GLY A 99 3.39 -12.52 0.46
N GLY A 100 3.63 -12.32 -0.82
CA GLY A 100 4.92 -11.86 -1.35
C GLY A 100 5.18 -10.35 -1.22
N SER A 101 4.29 -9.61 -0.58
CA SER A 101 4.39 -8.14 -0.50
C SER A 101 5.74 -7.69 0.05
N GLY A 102 6.26 -8.34 1.12
CA GLY A 102 7.56 -8.03 1.68
C GLY A 102 8.73 -8.38 0.76
N ASP A 103 8.65 -9.52 0.07
CA ASP A 103 9.69 -9.96 -0.86
C ASP A 103 9.82 -8.97 -2.02
N PHE A 104 8.69 -8.55 -2.59
CA PHE A 104 8.68 -7.58 -3.67
C PHE A 104 9.07 -6.17 -3.22
N ALA A 105 8.55 -5.69 -2.08
CA ALA A 105 8.83 -4.35 -1.59
C ALA A 105 10.32 -4.15 -1.27
N ARG A 106 10.97 -5.15 -0.63
CA ARG A 106 12.38 -5.08 -0.24
C ARG A 106 13.36 -5.33 -1.38
N ASN A 107 12.97 -6.07 -2.40
CA ASN A 107 13.88 -6.55 -3.44
C ASN A 107 13.59 -5.99 -4.81
N GLY A 108 12.47 -5.30 -5.02
CA GLY A 108 12.18 -4.56 -6.25
C GLY A 108 13.16 -3.41 -6.47
N TYR A 109 13.42 -3.08 -7.73
CA TYR A 109 14.16 -1.86 -8.09
C TYR A 109 13.45 -0.60 -7.62
N LEU A 110 12.13 -0.60 -7.70
CA LEU A 110 11.26 0.44 -7.18
C LEU A 110 10.06 -0.22 -6.49
N SER A 111 9.78 0.18 -5.24
CA SER A 111 8.62 -0.27 -4.48
C SER A 111 7.57 0.82 -4.39
N ILE A 112 6.38 0.51 -4.89
CA ILE A 112 5.20 1.38 -4.89
C ILE A 112 4.11 0.71 -4.07
N LEU A 113 3.65 1.38 -3.02
CA LEU A 113 2.53 0.95 -2.19
C LEU A 113 1.35 1.88 -2.42
N MET A 114 0.16 1.31 -2.65
CA MET A 114 -0.99 2.09 -3.10
C MET A 114 -2.30 1.67 -2.44
N ALA A 115 -3.16 2.65 -2.20
CA ALA A 115 -4.55 2.47 -1.77
C ALA A 115 -5.37 3.73 -2.07
N PRO A 116 -6.71 3.68 -2.05
CA PRO A 116 -7.53 4.88 -1.96
C PRO A 116 -7.19 5.68 -0.69
N SER A 117 -7.20 7.01 -0.76
CA SER A 117 -6.84 7.88 0.38
C SER A 117 -7.79 7.74 1.57
N SER A 118 -9.00 7.24 1.34
CA SER A 118 -10.00 6.98 2.37
C SER A 118 -10.86 5.75 2.03
N ALA A 119 -11.50 5.19 3.04
CA ALA A 119 -12.40 4.06 2.93
C ALA A 119 -13.74 4.33 3.64
N LYS A 120 -14.73 3.44 3.43
CA LYS A 120 -16.08 3.51 4.04
C LYS A 120 -16.70 4.89 3.91
N LYS A 121 -16.77 5.42 2.69
CA LYS A 121 -17.35 6.74 2.38
C LYS A 121 -16.67 7.87 3.18
N GLY A 122 -15.36 7.86 3.33
CA GLY A 122 -14.58 8.90 3.99
C GLY A 122 -14.52 8.80 5.52
N THR A 123 -15.06 7.75 6.14
CA THR A 123 -15.00 7.59 7.61
C THR A 123 -13.69 7.00 8.13
N ILE A 124 -12.88 6.43 7.24
CA ILE A 124 -11.56 5.87 7.53
C ILE A 124 -10.54 6.57 6.65
N SER A 125 -9.48 7.12 7.26
CA SER A 125 -8.31 7.60 6.53
C SER A 125 -7.33 6.46 6.27
N THR A 126 -6.77 6.39 5.07
CA THR A 126 -5.67 5.47 4.76
C THR A 126 -4.33 6.04 5.24
N ILE A 127 -4.17 7.37 5.24
CA ILE A 127 -3.00 8.01 5.85
C ILE A 127 -3.33 8.36 7.29
N VAL A 128 -2.55 7.84 8.23
CA VAL A 128 -2.81 7.94 9.68
C VAL A 128 -1.59 8.49 10.42
N PRO A 129 -1.75 8.99 11.66
CA PRO A 129 -0.61 9.42 12.49
C PRO A 129 0.40 8.28 12.75
N MET A 130 -0.09 7.08 13.03
CA MET A 130 0.68 5.86 13.26
C MET A 130 -0.15 4.67 12.80
N VAL A 131 0.46 3.73 12.07
CA VAL A 131 -0.23 2.50 11.66
C VAL A 131 -0.51 1.61 12.85
N SER A 132 -1.63 0.90 12.79
CA SER A 132 -2.06 0.01 13.87
C SER A 132 -1.35 -1.35 13.85
N HIS A 133 -0.68 -1.68 12.76
CA HIS A 133 0.16 -2.86 12.55
C HIS A 133 1.25 -2.51 11.52
N VAL A 134 2.44 -3.09 11.63
CA VAL A 134 3.55 -2.79 10.70
C VAL A 134 3.91 -4.05 9.93
N ASP A 135 3.63 -4.04 8.63
CA ASP A 135 4.08 -5.07 7.68
C ASP A 135 5.33 -4.61 6.90
N HIS A 136 5.36 -3.33 6.51
CA HIS A 136 6.53 -2.70 5.88
C HIS A 136 6.99 -1.53 6.72
N THR A 137 8.28 -1.50 7.03
CA THR A 137 8.87 -0.38 7.76
C THR A 137 9.11 0.82 6.84
N GLU A 138 9.28 1.99 7.43
CA GLU A 138 9.67 3.21 6.71
C GLU A 138 10.93 3.04 5.85
N HIS A 139 11.80 2.09 6.19
CA HIS A 139 13.05 1.83 5.47
C HIS A 139 12.81 1.11 4.13
N ASP A 140 11.74 0.33 4.03
CA ASP A 140 11.41 -0.45 2.83
C ASP A 140 10.46 0.31 1.89
N THR A 141 9.75 1.32 2.42
CA THR A 141 8.76 2.10 1.67
C THR A 141 9.45 3.20 0.86
N GLN A 142 9.29 3.13 -0.46
CA GLN A 142 9.90 4.09 -1.38
C GLN A 142 8.91 5.08 -1.96
N VAL A 143 7.75 4.61 -2.42
CA VAL A 143 6.71 5.45 -3.02
C VAL A 143 5.35 5.08 -2.47
N LEU A 144 4.58 6.08 -2.04
CA LEU A 144 3.17 5.94 -1.70
C LEU A 144 2.32 6.60 -2.77
N VAL A 145 1.21 5.95 -3.14
CA VAL A 145 0.26 6.47 -4.15
C VAL A 145 -1.16 6.35 -3.63
N THR A 146 -1.89 7.43 -3.75
CA THR A 146 -3.37 7.45 -3.62
C THR A 146 -3.96 8.19 -4.81
N GLU A 147 -5.28 8.25 -4.93
CA GLU A 147 -5.93 9.08 -5.96
C GLU A 147 -5.69 10.59 -5.77
N GLN A 148 -5.19 11.00 -4.58
CA GLN A 148 -4.81 12.39 -4.32
C GLN A 148 -3.47 12.75 -4.95
N GLY A 149 -2.56 11.78 -5.11
CA GLY A 149 -1.25 11.98 -5.70
C GLY A 149 -0.23 10.93 -5.31
N LEU A 150 1.05 11.29 -5.51
CA LEU A 150 2.21 10.43 -5.33
C LEU A 150 3.23 11.10 -4.39
N ALA A 151 3.69 10.37 -3.39
CA ALA A 151 4.79 10.75 -2.51
C ALA A 151 6.00 9.84 -2.76
N ASN A 152 7.07 10.39 -3.34
CA ASN A 152 8.36 9.71 -3.49
C ASN A 152 9.21 9.99 -2.24
N LEU A 153 9.37 8.97 -1.40
CA LEU A 153 9.98 9.07 -0.08
C LEU A 153 11.51 8.84 -0.08
N ARG A 154 12.08 8.49 -1.22
CA ARG A 154 13.50 8.17 -1.33
C ARG A 154 14.35 9.41 -1.06
N GLY A 155 15.38 9.25 -0.24
CA GLY A 155 16.33 10.33 0.11
C GLY A 155 15.77 11.38 1.06
N LEU A 156 14.55 11.21 1.57
CA LEU A 156 13.92 12.13 2.51
C LEU A 156 14.07 11.64 3.96
N SER A 157 14.32 12.59 4.85
CA SER A 157 14.22 12.37 6.29
C SER A 157 12.77 12.09 6.72
N PRO A 158 12.51 11.44 7.87
CA PRO A 158 11.14 11.19 8.32
C PRO A 158 10.27 12.44 8.40
N LYS A 159 10.81 13.57 8.81
CA LYS A 159 10.06 14.83 8.88
C LYS A 159 9.68 15.38 7.50
N GLU A 160 10.56 15.23 6.51
CA GLU A 160 10.26 15.59 5.12
C GLU A 160 9.23 14.64 4.53
N ARG A 161 9.34 13.32 4.83
CA ARG A 161 8.34 12.31 4.44
C ARG A 161 6.96 12.66 4.98
N ALA A 162 6.87 13.00 6.27
CA ALA A 162 5.59 13.33 6.90
C ALA A 162 4.87 14.47 6.17
N LYS A 163 5.58 15.56 5.88
CA LYS A 163 5.03 16.69 5.13
C LYS A 163 4.58 16.28 3.73
N LEU A 164 5.41 15.53 3.01
CA LEU A 164 5.11 15.09 1.65
C LEU A 164 3.92 14.10 1.60
N VAL A 165 3.88 13.12 2.51
CA VAL A 165 2.78 12.13 2.59
C VAL A 165 1.45 12.82 2.88
N ILE A 166 1.44 13.73 3.85
CA ILE A 166 0.23 14.49 4.20
C ILE A 166 -0.22 15.34 3.01
N GLU A 167 0.70 16.03 2.36
CA GLU A 167 0.38 16.92 1.23
C GLU A 167 -0.15 16.15 0.03
N LYS A 168 0.51 15.05 -0.36
CA LYS A 168 0.27 14.36 -1.63
C LYS A 168 -0.69 13.19 -1.54
N CYS A 169 -0.78 12.49 -0.38
CA CYS A 169 -1.50 11.22 -0.31
C CYS A 169 -2.71 11.24 0.65
N ALA A 170 -2.78 12.18 1.58
CA ALA A 170 -3.91 12.22 2.51
C ALA A 170 -5.18 12.74 1.85
N ALA A 171 -6.34 12.16 2.23
CA ALA A 171 -7.64 12.66 1.81
C ALA A 171 -7.86 14.10 2.32
N PRO A 172 -8.50 14.98 1.53
CA PRO A 172 -8.63 16.41 1.84
C PRO A 172 -9.19 16.68 3.25
N GLU A 173 -10.18 15.91 3.67
CA GLU A 173 -10.83 16.06 4.97
C GLU A 173 -9.97 15.64 6.17
N TYR A 174 -8.87 14.90 5.93
CA TYR A 174 -7.94 14.46 6.96
C TYR A 174 -6.63 15.28 6.97
N LYS A 175 -6.31 16.00 5.90
CA LYS A 175 -5.07 16.82 5.82
C LYS A 175 -4.91 17.78 6.98
N PRO A 176 -5.91 18.62 7.34
CA PRO A 176 -5.76 19.55 8.46
C PRO A 176 -5.48 18.85 9.79
N LEU A 177 -6.12 17.70 10.02
CA LEU A 177 -5.95 16.92 11.23
C LEU A 177 -4.55 16.31 11.34
N LEU A 178 -3.98 15.85 10.22
CA LEU A 178 -2.62 15.31 10.15
C LEU A 178 -1.58 16.43 10.30
N GLN A 179 -1.82 17.60 9.71
CA GLN A 179 -0.97 18.77 9.85
C GLN A 179 -0.90 19.26 11.30
N ASP A 180 -2.04 19.34 11.98
CA ASP A 180 -2.12 19.68 13.40
C ASP A 180 -1.36 18.65 14.26
N TYR A 181 -1.62 17.35 14.02
CA TYR A 181 -0.91 16.28 14.72
C TYR A 181 0.61 16.39 14.55
N LEU A 182 1.08 16.57 13.31
CA LEU A 182 2.51 16.70 13.02
C LEU A 182 3.11 17.93 13.74
N ALA A 183 2.48 19.08 13.65
CA ALA A 183 2.94 20.31 14.30
C ALA A 183 3.08 20.15 15.82
N ARG A 184 2.06 19.60 16.47
CA ARG A 184 2.09 19.32 17.91
C ARG A 184 3.13 18.27 18.29
N SER A 185 3.28 17.21 17.48
CA SER A 185 4.29 16.17 17.74
C SER A 185 5.73 16.71 17.58
N GLU A 186 5.99 17.55 16.60
CA GLU A 186 7.28 18.22 16.42
C GLU A 186 7.58 19.19 17.58
N GLN A 187 6.61 19.92 18.08
CA GLN A 187 6.76 20.80 19.24
C GLN A 187 7.05 20.02 20.52
N PHE A 188 6.29 18.94 20.79
CA PHE A 188 6.44 18.10 21.97
C PHE A 188 7.75 17.32 21.97
N SER A 189 8.15 16.79 20.82
CA SER A 189 9.31 15.91 20.65
C SER A 189 10.42 16.59 19.83
N TYR A 190 10.72 17.86 20.13
CA TYR A 190 11.74 18.64 19.42
C TYR A 190 13.06 17.87 19.30
N ARG A 191 13.65 17.85 18.10
CA ARG A 191 14.87 17.11 17.73
C ARG A 191 14.77 15.58 17.75
N ARG A 192 13.62 14.99 17.93
CA ARG A 192 13.43 13.53 17.75
C ARG A 192 13.39 13.18 16.27
N HIS A 193 13.77 11.94 15.95
CA HIS A 193 13.85 11.43 14.57
C HIS A 193 12.45 11.30 13.94
N THR A 194 11.54 10.62 14.63
CA THR A 194 10.14 10.40 14.26
C THR A 194 9.22 10.90 15.38
N PRO A 195 8.91 12.22 15.43
CA PRO A 195 8.07 12.78 16.49
C PRO A 195 6.68 12.17 16.52
N HIS A 196 6.25 11.70 17.67
CA HIS A 196 4.90 11.19 17.93
C HIS A 196 4.33 11.68 19.26
N LEU A 197 3.01 11.86 19.30
CA LEU A 197 2.23 11.97 20.52
C LEU A 197 1.69 10.58 20.85
N LEU A 198 2.44 9.77 21.61
CA LEU A 198 2.16 8.35 21.81
C LEU A 198 0.76 8.06 22.36
N THR A 199 0.23 8.95 23.19
CA THR A 199 -1.14 8.83 23.73
C THR A 199 -2.23 9.10 22.70
N GLU A 200 -1.90 9.76 21.57
CA GLU A 200 -2.84 10.15 20.53
C GLU A 200 -2.62 9.37 19.22
N SER A 201 -1.45 8.77 19.03
CA SER A 201 -1.02 8.22 17.73
C SER A 201 -1.95 7.14 17.18
N LEU A 202 -2.59 6.33 18.03
CA LEU A 202 -3.63 5.35 17.66
C LEU A 202 -5.05 5.85 17.99
N GLY A 203 -5.20 7.11 18.33
CA GLY A 203 -6.49 7.70 18.72
C GLY A 203 -7.56 7.64 17.64
N TRP A 204 -7.16 7.72 16.36
CA TRP A 204 -8.08 7.62 15.23
C TRP A 204 -8.69 6.24 15.10
N HIS A 205 -7.90 5.18 15.28
CA HIS A 205 -8.37 3.79 15.28
C HIS A 205 -9.32 3.54 16.46
N SER A 206 -8.93 3.98 17.65
CA SER A 206 -9.76 3.88 18.85
C SER A 206 -11.08 4.65 18.72
N ARG A 207 -11.05 5.81 18.08
CA ARG A 207 -12.26 6.60 17.80
C ARG A 207 -13.16 5.88 16.82
N PHE A 208 -12.61 5.36 15.71
CA PHE A 208 -13.39 4.60 14.75
C PHE A 208 -14.09 3.40 15.39
N LEU A 209 -13.41 2.65 16.23
CA LEU A 209 -14.01 1.50 16.92
C LEU A 209 -15.19 1.90 17.84
N ARG A 210 -15.17 3.10 18.40
CA ARG A 210 -16.24 3.60 19.28
C ARG A 210 -17.38 4.30 18.55
N THR A 211 -17.08 4.99 17.45
CA THR A 211 -18.01 5.93 16.81
C THR A 211 -18.32 5.62 15.35
N GLY A 212 -17.57 4.70 14.72
CA GLY A 212 -17.65 4.43 13.28
C GLY A 212 -16.99 5.49 12.39
N ASN A 213 -16.26 6.47 12.96
CA ASN A 213 -15.59 7.53 12.21
C ASN A 213 -14.24 7.87 12.85
N MET A 214 -13.19 8.02 12.04
CA MET A 214 -11.87 8.46 12.50
C MET A 214 -11.81 9.98 12.78
N ARG A 215 -12.69 10.78 12.16
CA ARG A 215 -12.77 12.23 12.41
C ARG A 215 -13.40 12.50 13.78
N PRO A 216 -12.98 13.57 14.47
CA PRO A 216 -13.72 14.07 15.64
C PRO A 216 -15.16 14.42 15.22
N ARG A 217 -16.09 14.33 16.14
CA ARG A 217 -17.42 14.94 15.92
C ARG A 217 -17.23 16.45 15.89
N GLU A 218 -17.86 17.12 14.93
CA GLU A 218 -18.00 18.57 15.00
C GLU A 218 -18.85 18.84 16.25
N GLU A 219 -18.30 19.61 17.19
CA GLU A 219 -19.08 20.13 18.31
C GLU A 219 -20.08 21.12 17.73
N SER A 220 -21.36 20.75 17.76
CA SER A 220 -22.48 21.58 17.34
C SER A 220 -22.75 22.70 18.34
#